data_cde618c224680dafb967d08316cfc9df
#
_entry.id   cde618c224680dafb967d08316cfc9df
#
_cell.length_a   1.000
_cell.length_b   1.000
_cell.length_c   1.000
_cell.angle_alpha   90.00
_cell.angle_beta   90.00
_cell.angle_gamma   90.00
#
_symmetry.space_group_name_H-M   'P 1'
#
loop_
_entity.id
_entity.type
_entity.pdbx_description
1 polymer ?
#
loop_
_entity_poly.entity_id
_entity_poly.type
_entity_poly.pdbx_seq_one_letter_code
_entity_poly.pdbx_strand_id
1 'polypeptide(L)'
;MKKRKNSKYAAWLEQEEFNNQIANAWILLGMAEFHKGDFLGSVSTFNYIARHYAYDPDVVAQCQLWIVRAYAEMGWYYEAEDVLSKVQVDNLSRKHAPLYSSVSADLLIKTKRYREAIPFVKIALPNESKHGNRPRFQYVLAQLYQLNDERELARHAYNKVLKMQPSNEMDFNARLNIAELESSPQDAIKLLKKMVRLDKHKDQLDQIYGTIGNVYLAQKDTVNALENYEQGIAESTQQGSAKAKILITAGDIYYEQRNYIKASPCYKEAAQIL
;
A
#
# COMPACT_ATOMS: atom_id res chain seq x y z
N MET A 1 -18.48 -52.56 23.16
CA MET A 1 -19.25 -52.81 21.93
C MET A 1 -20.46 -51.90 21.70
N LYS A 2 -21.07 -51.21 22.70
CA LYS A 2 -22.22 -50.30 22.48
C LYS A 2 -21.89 -48.96 21.78
N LYS A 3 -20.65 -48.47 21.83
CA LYS A 3 -20.25 -47.17 21.21
C LYS A 3 -20.17 -47.19 19.68
N ARG A 4 -19.95 -48.35 19.03
CA ARG A 4 -19.90 -48.46 17.55
C ARG A 4 -21.24 -48.31 16.83
N LYS A 5 -22.36 -48.35 17.54
CA LYS A 5 -23.72 -48.17 16.95
C LYS A 5 -24.19 -46.71 16.97
N ASN A 6 -23.45 -45.77 17.55
CA ASN A 6 -23.81 -44.36 17.52
C ASN A 6 -23.22 -43.73 16.26
N SER A 7 -24.10 -43.26 15.38
CA SER A 7 -23.69 -42.62 14.12
C SER A 7 -22.73 -41.43 14.29
N LYS A 8 -22.89 -40.67 15.38
CA LYS A 8 -21.98 -39.59 15.75
C LYS A 8 -20.58 -40.10 16.15
N TYR A 9 -20.49 -41.24 16.84
CA TYR A 9 -19.21 -41.81 17.21
C TYR A 9 -18.53 -42.48 16.01
N ALA A 10 -19.26 -43.09 15.09
CA ALA A 10 -18.73 -43.60 13.83
C ALA A 10 -18.15 -42.48 12.99
N ALA A 11 -18.90 -41.37 12.78
CA ALA A 11 -18.45 -40.20 12.07
C ALA A 11 -17.21 -39.52 12.73
N TRP A 12 -17.15 -39.54 14.07
CA TRP A 12 -15.97 -39.06 14.81
C TRP A 12 -14.73 -39.92 14.58
N LEU A 13 -14.87 -41.24 14.47
CA LEU A 13 -13.76 -42.17 14.19
C LEU A 13 -13.25 -42.08 12.74
N GLU A 14 -14.06 -41.57 11.84
CA GLU A 14 -13.71 -41.38 10.42
C GLU A 14 -13.04 -40.01 10.14
N GLN A 15 -12.87 -39.18 11.16
CA GLN A 15 -12.19 -37.88 10.99
C GLN A 15 -10.71 -38.09 10.71
N GLU A 16 -10.19 -37.39 9.70
CA GLU A 16 -8.76 -37.35 9.37
C GLU A 16 -7.95 -36.64 10.45
N GLU A 17 -8.54 -35.66 11.13
CA GLU A 17 -7.91 -34.89 12.19
C GLU A 17 -8.87 -34.71 13.38
N PHE A 18 -8.43 -35.07 14.59
CA PHE A 18 -9.22 -34.97 15.82
C PHE A 18 -9.07 -33.64 16.53
N ASN A 19 -8.01 -32.87 16.24
CA ASN A 19 -7.75 -31.56 16.79
C ASN A 19 -7.76 -30.52 15.67
N ASN A 20 -8.87 -29.81 15.52
CA ASN A 20 -9.08 -28.76 14.52
C ASN A 20 -8.15 -27.54 14.67
N GLN A 21 -7.29 -27.50 15.70
CA GLN A 21 -6.31 -26.42 15.87
C GLN A 21 -4.95 -26.74 15.22
N ILE A 22 -4.68 -27.99 14.87
CA ILE A 22 -3.37 -28.37 14.31
C ILE A 22 -3.17 -27.72 12.93
N ALA A 23 -4.15 -27.76 12.06
CA ALA A 23 -4.09 -27.05 10.76
C ALA A 23 -3.83 -25.55 10.94
N ASN A 24 -4.55 -24.91 11.89
CA ASN A 24 -4.35 -23.49 12.21
C ASN A 24 -2.93 -23.21 12.73
N ALA A 25 -2.37 -24.09 13.58
CA ALA A 25 -1.01 -23.94 14.09
C ALA A 25 0.05 -23.99 12.97
N TRP A 26 -0.11 -24.93 12.03
CA TRP A 26 0.76 -25.03 10.87
C TRP A 26 0.64 -23.79 9.95
N ILE A 27 -0.60 -23.30 9.71
CA ILE A 27 -0.82 -22.08 8.95
C ILE A 27 -0.15 -20.88 9.61
N LEU A 28 -0.25 -20.75 10.94
CA LEU A 28 0.42 -19.69 11.70
C LEU A 28 1.94 -19.81 11.61
N LEU A 29 2.51 -21.01 11.56
CA LEU A 29 3.94 -21.21 11.34
C LEU A 29 4.36 -20.67 9.97
N GLY A 30 3.68 -21.07 8.89
CA GLY A 30 3.98 -20.56 7.55
C GLY A 30 3.81 -19.03 7.44
N MET A 31 2.81 -18.45 8.13
CA MET A 31 2.64 -17.00 8.22
C MET A 31 3.79 -16.32 8.98
N ALA A 32 4.27 -16.93 10.07
CA ALA A 32 5.39 -16.42 10.83
C ALA A 32 6.69 -16.43 10.02
N GLU A 33 6.95 -17.49 9.27
CA GLU A 33 8.06 -17.58 8.32
C GLU A 33 7.99 -16.47 7.26
N PHE A 34 6.81 -16.27 6.67
CA PHE A 34 6.56 -15.18 5.73
C PHE A 34 6.90 -13.81 6.34
N HIS A 35 6.36 -13.50 7.52
CA HIS A 35 6.59 -12.21 8.17
C HIS A 35 8.03 -12.02 8.69
N LYS A 36 8.76 -13.10 8.87
CA LYS A 36 10.21 -13.08 9.15
C LYS A 36 11.03 -12.76 7.89
N GLY A 37 10.46 -12.83 6.71
CA GLY A 37 11.15 -12.69 5.42
C GLY A 37 11.68 -14.01 4.86
N ASP A 38 11.42 -15.14 5.51
CA ASP A 38 11.75 -16.47 5.02
C ASP A 38 10.67 -16.98 4.07
N PHE A 39 10.63 -16.39 2.88
CA PHE A 39 9.58 -16.68 1.89
C PHE A 39 9.68 -18.11 1.35
N LEU A 40 10.88 -18.66 1.15
CA LEU A 40 11.06 -20.03 0.68
C LEU A 40 10.66 -21.05 1.73
N GLY A 41 11.01 -20.82 3.00
CA GLY A 41 10.54 -21.61 4.14
C GLY A 41 9.02 -21.61 4.21
N SER A 42 8.42 -20.43 4.14
CA SER A 42 6.97 -20.25 4.12
C SER A 42 6.29 -21.03 2.98
N VAL A 43 6.82 -20.94 1.74
CA VAL A 43 6.31 -21.73 0.59
C VAL A 43 6.40 -23.23 0.87
N SER A 44 7.52 -23.70 1.43
CA SER A 44 7.69 -25.12 1.77
C SER A 44 6.66 -25.58 2.80
N THR A 45 6.47 -24.79 3.86
CA THR A 45 5.48 -25.06 4.91
C THR A 45 4.06 -25.10 4.35
N PHE A 46 3.66 -24.11 3.55
CA PHE A 46 2.32 -24.09 2.96
C PHE A 46 2.09 -25.22 1.95
N ASN A 47 3.10 -25.62 1.18
CA ASN A 47 3.01 -26.79 0.30
C ASN A 47 2.85 -28.09 1.11
N TYR A 48 3.56 -28.22 2.23
CA TYR A 48 3.39 -29.36 3.13
C TYR A 48 1.94 -29.42 3.67
N ILE A 49 1.42 -28.30 4.17
CA ILE A 49 0.05 -28.19 4.70
C ILE A 49 -0.97 -28.55 3.61
N ALA A 50 -0.85 -27.97 2.40
CA ALA A 50 -1.77 -28.22 1.31
C ALA A 50 -1.83 -29.70 0.89
N ARG A 51 -0.71 -30.43 1.00
CA ARG A 51 -0.69 -31.89 0.73
C ARG A 51 -1.27 -32.68 1.88
N HIS A 52 -0.95 -32.33 3.12
CA HIS A 52 -1.39 -33.06 4.31
C HIS A 52 -2.91 -32.88 4.53
N TYR A 53 -3.42 -31.68 4.30
CA TYR A 53 -4.84 -31.33 4.45
C TYR A 53 -5.58 -31.26 3.09
N ALA A 54 -5.18 -32.11 2.13
CA ALA A 54 -5.80 -32.13 0.79
C ALA A 54 -7.31 -32.42 0.81
N TYR A 55 -7.81 -33.00 1.90
CA TYR A 55 -9.23 -33.26 2.13
C TYR A 55 -10.03 -32.00 2.56
N ASP A 56 -9.37 -30.91 2.93
CA ASP A 56 -9.97 -29.64 3.30
C ASP A 56 -9.69 -28.56 2.23
N PRO A 57 -10.62 -28.32 1.31
CA PRO A 57 -10.41 -27.37 0.21
C PRO A 57 -10.20 -25.92 0.66
N ASP A 58 -10.77 -25.51 1.81
CA ASP A 58 -10.57 -24.16 2.37
C ASP A 58 -9.12 -23.98 2.86
N VAL A 59 -8.57 -24.96 3.53
CA VAL A 59 -7.16 -24.98 3.97
C VAL A 59 -6.21 -24.95 2.76
N VAL A 60 -6.49 -25.79 1.74
CA VAL A 60 -5.67 -25.81 0.51
C VAL A 60 -5.68 -24.44 -0.18
N ALA A 61 -6.85 -23.86 -0.39
CA ALA A 61 -6.97 -22.55 -1.05
C ALA A 61 -6.29 -21.44 -0.23
N GLN A 62 -6.39 -21.49 1.10
CA GLN A 62 -5.70 -20.56 1.98
C GLN A 62 -4.17 -20.68 1.87
N CYS A 63 -3.63 -21.90 1.84
CA CYS A 63 -2.21 -22.14 1.62
C CYS A 63 -1.72 -21.63 0.27
N GLN A 64 -2.49 -21.87 -0.81
CA GLN A 64 -2.18 -21.37 -2.14
C GLN A 64 -2.09 -19.84 -2.15
N LEU A 65 -3.00 -19.14 -1.48
CA LEU A 65 -2.98 -17.68 -1.38
C LEU A 65 -1.74 -17.15 -0.64
N TRP A 66 -1.29 -17.83 0.39
CA TRP A 66 -0.05 -17.46 1.07
C TRP A 66 1.19 -17.74 0.22
N ILE A 67 1.21 -18.82 -0.57
CA ILE A 67 2.26 -19.10 -1.56
C ILE A 67 2.31 -18.00 -2.62
N VAL A 68 1.16 -17.55 -3.12
CA VAL A 68 1.07 -16.39 -4.05
C VAL A 68 1.72 -15.15 -3.45
N ARG A 69 1.42 -14.84 -2.19
CA ARG A 69 2.04 -13.70 -1.49
C ARG A 69 3.56 -13.85 -1.40
N ALA A 70 4.03 -15.03 -1.00
CA ALA A 70 5.47 -15.28 -0.88
C ALA A 70 6.20 -15.13 -2.22
N TYR A 71 5.66 -15.67 -3.30
CA TYR A 71 6.21 -15.48 -4.64
C TYR A 71 6.17 -14.01 -5.08
N ALA A 72 5.09 -13.30 -4.80
CA ALA A 72 4.98 -11.87 -5.12
C ALA A 72 6.00 -11.01 -4.36
N GLU A 73 6.33 -11.35 -3.09
CA GLU A 73 7.40 -10.68 -2.34
C GLU A 73 8.79 -10.97 -2.90
N MET A 74 9.03 -12.18 -3.44
CA MET A 74 10.28 -12.53 -4.10
C MET A 74 10.40 -11.96 -5.54
N GLY A 75 9.34 -11.31 -6.07
CA GLY A 75 9.29 -10.85 -7.45
C GLY A 75 9.04 -11.96 -8.48
N TRP A 76 8.67 -13.15 -8.05
CA TRP A 76 8.35 -14.30 -8.90
C TRP A 76 6.88 -14.22 -9.35
N TYR A 77 6.62 -13.21 -10.18
CA TYR A 77 5.23 -12.86 -10.54
C TYR A 77 4.56 -13.90 -11.42
N TYR A 78 5.32 -14.56 -12.29
CA TYR A 78 4.79 -15.62 -13.15
C TYR A 78 4.32 -16.83 -12.32
N GLU A 79 5.13 -17.28 -11.37
CA GLU A 79 4.79 -18.37 -10.44
C GLU A 79 3.61 -17.97 -9.54
N ALA A 80 3.57 -16.73 -9.10
CA ALA A 80 2.46 -16.22 -8.32
C ALA A 80 1.14 -16.24 -9.12
N GLU A 81 1.15 -15.79 -10.37
CA GLU A 81 -0.03 -15.84 -11.26
C GLU A 81 -0.47 -17.28 -11.58
N ASP A 82 0.48 -18.19 -11.83
CA ASP A 82 0.19 -19.59 -12.06
C ASP A 82 -0.52 -20.23 -10.86
N VAL A 83 -0.01 -20.01 -9.64
CA VAL A 83 -0.66 -20.53 -8.42
C VAL A 83 -2.02 -19.87 -8.20
N LEU A 84 -2.13 -18.53 -8.38
CA LEU A 84 -3.39 -17.80 -8.19
C LEU A 84 -4.49 -18.30 -9.14
N SER A 85 -4.14 -18.63 -10.38
CA SER A 85 -5.07 -19.14 -11.40
C SER A 85 -5.69 -20.47 -11.02
N LYS A 86 -5.02 -21.27 -10.16
CA LYS A 86 -5.46 -22.58 -9.68
C LYS A 86 -6.31 -22.51 -8.41
N VAL A 87 -6.38 -21.34 -7.77
CA VAL A 87 -7.18 -21.15 -6.56
C VAL A 87 -8.67 -21.23 -6.91
N GLN A 88 -9.37 -22.18 -6.33
CA GLN A 88 -10.82 -22.31 -6.47
C GLN A 88 -11.49 -21.44 -5.40
N VAL A 89 -11.95 -20.26 -5.81
CA VAL A 89 -12.52 -19.24 -4.91
C VAL A 89 -13.76 -19.77 -4.16
N ASP A 90 -14.56 -20.62 -4.80
CA ASP A 90 -15.76 -21.21 -4.21
C ASP A 90 -15.45 -22.15 -3.02
N ASN A 91 -14.22 -22.65 -2.93
CA ASN A 91 -13.76 -23.46 -1.81
C ASN A 91 -13.42 -22.63 -0.57
N LEU A 92 -13.21 -21.30 -0.72
CA LEU A 92 -12.90 -20.43 0.40
C LEU A 92 -14.14 -20.19 1.26
N SER A 93 -13.98 -20.41 2.55
CA SER A 93 -14.99 -20.02 3.53
C SER A 93 -15.23 -18.51 3.51
N ARG A 94 -16.39 -18.06 3.99
CA ARG A 94 -16.70 -16.63 4.12
C ARG A 94 -15.66 -15.85 4.94
N LYS A 95 -14.96 -16.52 5.83
CA LYS A 95 -13.87 -15.94 6.64
C LYS A 95 -12.63 -15.68 5.79
N HIS A 96 -12.32 -16.54 4.82
CA HIS A 96 -11.08 -16.50 4.04
C HIS A 96 -11.27 -15.93 2.62
N ALA A 97 -12.50 -15.84 2.12
CA ALA A 97 -12.78 -15.22 0.83
C ALA A 97 -12.21 -13.79 0.65
N PRO A 98 -12.18 -12.91 1.69
CA PRO A 98 -11.51 -11.61 1.57
C PRO A 98 -10.00 -11.70 1.33
N LEU A 99 -9.35 -12.80 1.76
CA LEU A 99 -7.93 -13.01 1.52
C LEU A 99 -7.62 -13.10 0.03
N TYR A 100 -8.46 -13.81 -0.75
CA TYR A 100 -8.30 -13.87 -2.20
C TYR A 100 -8.28 -12.48 -2.84
N SER A 101 -9.22 -11.62 -2.47
CA SER A 101 -9.31 -10.28 -3.04
C SER A 101 -8.11 -9.42 -2.65
N SER A 102 -7.61 -9.51 -1.41
CA SER A 102 -6.44 -8.75 -0.99
C SER A 102 -5.15 -9.24 -1.65
N VAL A 103 -4.99 -10.55 -1.81
CA VAL A 103 -3.82 -11.16 -2.48
C VAL A 103 -3.82 -10.84 -3.98
N SER A 104 -4.98 -10.94 -4.64
CA SER A 104 -5.12 -10.58 -6.05
C SER A 104 -4.82 -9.10 -6.28
N ALA A 105 -5.31 -8.21 -5.41
CA ALA A 105 -5.01 -6.79 -5.48
C ALA A 105 -3.52 -6.51 -5.33
N ASP A 106 -2.85 -7.14 -4.35
CA ASP A 106 -1.42 -6.97 -4.11
C ASP A 106 -0.57 -7.39 -5.32
N LEU A 107 -0.84 -8.58 -5.87
CA LEU A 107 -0.15 -9.08 -7.06
C LEU A 107 -0.33 -8.15 -8.27
N LEU A 108 -1.56 -7.68 -8.51
CA LEU A 108 -1.86 -6.76 -9.60
C LEU A 108 -1.18 -5.39 -9.42
N ILE A 109 -1.07 -4.91 -8.18
CA ILE A 109 -0.33 -3.68 -7.88
C ILE A 109 1.17 -3.86 -8.14
N LYS A 110 1.77 -4.97 -7.69
CA LYS A 110 3.18 -5.29 -7.91
C LYS A 110 3.53 -5.47 -9.39
N THR A 111 2.61 -6.01 -10.16
CA THR A 111 2.73 -6.14 -11.63
C THR A 111 2.30 -4.89 -12.40
N LYS A 112 2.01 -3.77 -11.71
CA LYS A 112 1.59 -2.46 -12.27
C LYS A 112 0.28 -2.50 -13.07
N ARG A 113 -0.55 -3.51 -12.85
CA ARG A 113 -1.89 -3.65 -13.45
C ARG A 113 -2.94 -2.92 -12.59
N TYR A 114 -2.74 -1.63 -12.40
CA TYR A 114 -3.46 -0.82 -11.41
C TYR A 114 -4.97 -0.79 -11.63
N ARG A 115 -5.42 -0.70 -12.89
CA ARG A 115 -6.85 -0.68 -13.21
C ARG A 115 -7.55 -1.97 -12.80
N GLU A 116 -6.89 -3.10 -13.00
CA GLU A 116 -7.42 -4.41 -12.65
C GLU A 116 -7.43 -4.67 -11.14
N ALA A 117 -6.55 -4.00 -10.38
CA ALA A 117 -6.52 -4.11 -8.92
C ALA A 117 -7.72 -3.43 -8.23
N ILE A 118 -8.31 -2.38 -8.83
CA ILE A 118 -9.39 -1.59 -8.24
C ILE A 118 -10.59 -2.44 -7.76
N PRO A 119 -11.19 -3.33 -8.56
CA PRO A 119 -12.32 -4.14 -8.11
C PRO A 119 -11.96 -5.03 -6.92
N PHE A 120 -10.76 -5.61 -6.90
CA PHE A 120 -10.32 -6.46 -5.78
C PHE A 120 -10.14 -5.67 -4.49
N VAL A 121 -9.53 -4.46 -4.54
CA VAL A 121 -9.44 -3.58 -3.37
C VAL A 121 -10.84 -3.19 -2.86
N LYS A 122 -11.79 -2.92 -3.76
CA LYS A 122 -13.18 -2.59 -3.37
C LYS A 122 -13.88 -3.75 -2.67
N ILE A 123 -13.61 -4.99 -3.06
CA ILE A 123 -14.17 -6.20 -2.42
C ILE A 123 -13.51 -6.44 -1.07
N ALA A 124 -12.19 -6.26 -0.96
CA ALA A 124 -11.46 -6.47 0.29
C ALA A 124 -11.79 -5.41 1.36
N LEU A 125 -11.91 -4.14 0.97
CA LEU A 125 -12.07 -2.98 1.85
C LEU A 125 -13.17 -3.10 2.94
N PRO A 126 -14.41 -3.57 2.67
CA PRO A 126 -15.45 -3.69 3.68
C PRO A 126 -15.14 -4.72 4.76
N ASN A 127 -14.32 -5.71 4.44
CA ASN A 127 -13.98 -6.82 5.33
C ASN A 127 -12.83 -6.48 6.27
N GLU A 128 -12.12 -5.38 6.01
CA GLU A 128 -11.01 -4.92 6.84
C GLU A 128 -11.48 -4.24 8.14
N SER A 129 -10.67 -4.33 9.20
CA SER A 129 -10.97 -3.72 10.49
C SER A 129 -11.06 -2.19 10.39
N LYS A 130 -12.03 -1.59 11.07
CA LYS A 130 -12.28 -0.14 11.01
C LYS A 130 -11.09 0.72 11.45
N HIS A 131 -10.38 0.28 12.49
CA HIS A 131 -9.26 1.02 13.09
C HIS A 131 -7.88 0.50 12.67
N GLY A 132 -7.82 -0.53 11.82
CA GLY A 132 -6.59 -1.13 11.34
C GLY A 132 -6.38 -0.89 9.85
N ASN A 133 -6.60 -1.92 9.06
CA ASN A 133 -6.25 -1.92 7.65
C ASN A 133 -7.22 -1.13 6.76
N ARG A 134 -8.48 -0.90 7.18
CA ARG A 134 -9.47 -0.21 6.33
C ARG A 134 -9.01 1.16 5.84
N PRO A 135 -8.43 2.06 6.67
CA PRO A 135 -7.86 3.32 6.17
C PRO A 135 -6.74 3.10 5.15
N ARG A 136 -5.89 2.08 5.35
CA ARG A 136 -4.80 1.73 4.40
C ARG A 136 -5.36 1.26 3.05
N PHE A 137 -6.33 0.35 3.05
CA PHE A 137 -6.99 -0.10 1.82
C PHE A 137 -7.72 1.03 1.10
N GLN A 138 -8.37 1.94 1.85
CA GLN A 138 -8.99 3.13 1.27
C GLN A 138 -7.95 4.09 0.67
N TYR A 139 -6.77 4.19 1.29
CA TYR A 139 -5.66 4.99 0.79
C TYR A 139 -5.09 4.37 -0.50
N VAL A 140 -4.85 3.06 -0.51
CA VAL A 140 -4.42 2.32 -1.71
C VAL A 140 -5.44 2.51 -2.85
N LEU A 141 -6.73 2.44 -2.57
CA LEU A 141 -7.77 2.68 -3.57
C LEU A 141 -7.68 4.11 -4.16
N ALA A 142 -7.38 5.11 -3.34
CA ALA A 142 -7.18 6.48 -3.79
C ALA A 142 -5.95 6.60 -4.70
N GLN A 143 -4.82 5.95 -4.32
CA GLN A 143 -3.62 5.90 -5.15
C GLN A 143 -3.86 5.19 -6.49
N LEU A 144 -4.62 4.09 -6.50
CA LEU A 144 -4.96 3.37 -7.73
C LEU A 144 -5.79 4.25 -8.67
N TYR A 145 -6.75 5.01 -8.17
CA TYR A 145 -7.48 5.98 -8.98
C TYR A 145 -6.56 7.07 -9.53
N GLN A 146 -5.63 7.58 -8.72
CA GLN A 146 -4.66 8.58 -9.14
C GLN A 146 -3.75 8.06 -10.24
N LEU A 147 -3.23 6.83 -10.10
CA LEU A 147 -2.38 6.18 -11.11
C LEU A 147 -3.11 5.86 -12.42
N ASN A 148 -4.44 5.76 -12.40
CA ASN A 148 -5.28 5.59 -13.59
C ASN A 148 -5.85 6.92 -14.13
N ASP A 149 -5.36 8.07 -13.64
CA ASP A 149 -5.79 9.43 -13.99
C ASP A 149 -7.29 9.71 -13.69
N GLU A 150 -7.89 8.96 -12.79
CA GLU A 150 -9.25 9.12 -12.32
C GLU A 150 -9.31 10.14 -11.16
N ARG A 151 -8.90 11.39 -11.44
CA ARG A 151 -8.62 12.46 -10.46
C ARG A 151 -9.76 12.68 -9.45
N GLU A 152 -11.01 12.78 -9.90
CA GLU A 152 -12.17 13.02 -9.02
C GLU A 152 -12.45 11.84 -8.09
N LEU A 153 -12.30 10.61 -8.58
CA LEU A 153 -12.45 9.41 -7.77
C LEU A 153 -11.32 9.29 -6.74
N ALA A 154 -10.09 9.63 -7.14
CA ALA A 154 -8.94 9.67 -6.24
C ALA A 154 -9.16 10.69 -5.10
N ARG A 155 -9.55 11.93 -5.44
CA ARG A 155 -9.85 12.99 -4.48
C ARG A 155 -10.96 12.58 -3.50
N HIS A 156 -12.03 11.97 -4.01
CA HIS A 156 -13.11 11.47 -3.18
C HIS A 156 -12.65 10.35 -2.25
N ALA A 157 -11.81 9.43 -2.75
CA ALA A 157 -11.27 8.33 -1.97
C ALA A 157 -10.33 8.82 -0.87
N TYR A 158 -9.43 9.78 -1.14
CA TYR A 158 -8.59 10.42 -0.10
C TYR A 158 -9.43 11.15 0.95
N ASN A 159 -10.48 11.85 0.56
CA ASN A 159 -11.41 12.47 1.53
C ASN A 159 -12.11 11.44 2.43
N LYS A 160 -12.36 10.23 1.93
CA LYS A 160 -12.86 9.12 2.78
C LYS A 160 -11.80 8.66 3.78
N VAL A 161 -10.51 8.59 3.38
CA VAL A 161 -9.41 8.27 4.31
C VAL A 161 -9.42 9.22 5.50
N LEU A 162 -9.51 10.53 5.27
CA LEU A 162 -9.52 11.54 6.34
C LEU A 162 -10.66 11.35 7.34
N LYS A 163 -11.79 10.78 6.91
CA LYS A 163 -12.95 10.48 7.78
C LYS A 163 -12.79 9.20 8.61
N MET A 164 -11.78 8.38 8.31
CA MET A 164 -11.54 7.10 8.98
C MET A 164 -10.55 7.18 10.14
N GLN A 165 -10.18 8.39 10.59
CA GLN A 165 -9.18 8.61 11.64
C GLN A 165 -7.85 7.90 11.32
N PRO A 166 -7.21 8.20 10.19
CA PRO A 166 -5.95 7.59 9.80
C PRO A 166 -4.81 8.00 10.75
N SER A 167 -3.63 7.35 10.60
CA SER A 167 -2.42 7.83 11.26
C SER A 167 -2.07 9.26 10.81
N ASN A 168 -1.29 9.99 11.64
CA ASN A 168 -0.87 11.36 11.31
C ASN A 168 -0.17 11.46 9.95
N GLU A 169 0.68 10.49 9.65
CA GLU A 169 1.39 10.40 8.36
C GLU A 169 0.41 10.20 7.19
N MET A 170 -0.56 9.31 7.35
CA MET A 170 -1.56 9.06 6.32
C MET A 170 -2.52 10.25 6.14
N ASP A 171 -2.92 10.93 7.22
CA ASP A 171 -3.70 12.19 7.17
C ASP A 171 -2.95 13.26 6.38
N PHE A 172 -1.66 13.44 6.71
CA PHE A 172 -0.81 14.41 6.04
C PHE A 172 -0.67 14.10 4.54
N ASN A 173 -0.28 12.88 4.18
CA ASN A 173 -0.10 12.48 2.79
C ASN A 173 -1.42 12.53 2.00
N ALA A 174 -2.56 12.16 2.61
CA ALA A 174 -3.86 12.27 1.94
C ALA A 174 -4.21 13.74 1.62
N ARG A 175 -3.89 14.69 2.51
CA ARG A 175 -4.11 16.12 2.26
C ARG A 175 -3.21 16.68 1.17
N LEU A 176 -1.94 16.26 1.12
CA LEU A 176 -1.05 16.63 0.02
C LEU A 176 -1.59 16.14 -1.32
N ASN A 177 -1.94 14.84 -1.40
CA ASN A 177 -2.51 14.27 -2.63
C ASN A 177 -3.83 14.97 -3.04
N ILE A 178 -4.70 15.33 -2.09
CA ILE A 178 -5.91 16.10 -2.39
C ILE A 178 -5.55 17.45 -3.02
N ALA A 179 -4.55 18.15 -2.48
CA ALA A 179 -4.12 19.43 -3.01
C ALA A 179 -3.52 19.30 -4.43
N GLU A 180 -2.73 18.26 -4.69
CA GLU A 180 -2.17 17.97 -6.02
C GLU A 180 -3.25 17.59 -7.05
N LEU A 181 -4.34 17.00 -6.60
CA LEU A 181 -5.48 16.62 -7.44
C LEU A 181 -6.48 17.77 -7.65
N GLU A 182 -6.33 18.89 -6.93
CA GLU A 182 -7.24 20.02 -7.07
C GLU A 182 -7.14 20.63 -8.48
N SER A 183 -8.30 20.91 -9.07
CA SER A 183 -8.36 21.45 -10.43
C SER A 183 -7.96 22.92 -10.49
N SER A 184 -8.19 23.65 -9.38
CA SER A 184 -7.83 25.06 -9.21
C SER A 184 -6.48 25.17 -8.49
N PRO A 185 -5.45 25.70 -9.15
CA PRO A 185 -4.16 25.95 -8.48
C PRO A 185 -4.28 26.85 -7.24
N GLN A 186 -5.17 27.84 -7.28
CA GLN A 186 -5.41 28.74 -6.17
C GLN A 186 -5.99 28.03 -4.95
N ASP A 187 -6.93 27.08 -5.18
CA ASP A 187 -7.53 26.30 -4.11
C ASP A 187 -6.51 25.28 -3.55
N ALA A 188 -5.69 24.67 -4.40
CA ALA A 188 -4.57 23.83 -3.99
C ALA A 188 -3.62 24.57 -3.06
N ILE A 189 -3.14 25.75 -3.46
CA ILE A 189 -2.24 26.60 -2.66
C ILE A 189 -2.92 27.01 -1.34
N LYS A 190 -4.22 27.36 -1.37
CA LYS A 190 -4.97 27.71 -0.16
C LYS A 190 -5.06 26.56 0.84
N LEU A 191 -5.26 25.33 0.35
CA LEU A 191 -5.26 24.12 1.19
C LEU A 191 -3.89 23.90 1.82
N LEU A 192 -2.82 23.95 1.01
CA LEU A 192 -1.44 23.76 1.48
C LEU A 192 -1.02 24.84 2.48
N LYS A 193 -1.35 26.12 2.23
CA LYS A 193 -1.09 27.22 3.18
C LYS A 193 -1.84 27.06 4.51
N LYS A 194 -2.99 26.39 4.53
CA LYS A 194 -3.64 26.02 5.80
C LYS A 194 -2.87 24.95 6.54
N MET A 195 -2.25 23.99 5.83
CA MET A 195 -1.43 22.96 6.46
C MET A 195 -0.16 23.52 7.09
N VAL A 196 0.50 24.50 6.45
CA VAL A 196 1.67 25.21 7.00
C VAL A 196 1.40 25.80 8.39
N ARG A 197 0.17 26.26 8.65
CA ARG A 197 -0.22 26.90 9.92
C ARG A 197 -0.46 25.92 11.07
N LEU A 198 -0.47 24.61 10.80
CA LEU A 198 -0.77 23.59 11.79
C LEU A 198 0.53 23.09 12.44
N ASP A 199 0.64 23.27 13.75
CA ASP A 199 1.82 22.83 14.54
C ASP A 199 2.19 21.36 14.34
N LYS A 200 1.20 20.50 14.06
CA LYS A 200 1.41 19.07 13.80
C LYS A 200 2.19 18.77 12.50
N HIS A 201 2.42 19.76 11.65
CA HIS A 201 3.12 19.62 10.37
C HIS A 201 4.48 20.34 10.32
N LYS A 202 4.98 20.83 11.46
CA LYS A 202 6.26 21.56 11.52
C LYS A 202 7.43 20.74 10.97
N ASP A 203 7.45 19.45 11.19
CA ASP A 203 8.53 18.57 10.70
C ASP A 203 8.39 18.21 9.21
N GLN A 204 7.37 18.71 8.54
CA GLN A 204 7.00 18.35 7.15
C GLN A 204 6.79 19.61 6.27
N LEU A 205 7.28 20.76 6.73
CA LEU A 205 7.14 22.04 6.02
C LEU A 205 7.82 22.01 4.66
N ASP A 206 8.95 21.32 4.55
CA ASP A 206 9.65 21.09 3.29
C ASP A 206 8.72 20.44 2.24
N GLN A 207 8.00 19.39 2.62
CA GLN A 207 7.06 18.71 1.71
C GLN A 207 5.91 19.64 1.29
N ILE A 208 5.37 20.44 2.23
CA ILE A 208 4.27 21.35 1.92
C ILE A 208 4.73 22.45 0.97
N TYR A 209 5.85 23.10 1.28
CA TYR A 209 6.39 24.15 0.41
C TYR A 209 6.87 23.61 -0.92
N GLY A 210 7.45 22.40 -0.95
CA GLY A 210 7.79 21.70 -2.19
C GLY A 210 6.56 21.46 -3.07
N THR A 211 5.45 21.04 -2.46
CA THR A 211 4.18 20.84 -3.21
C THR A 211 3.60 22.18 -3.69
N ILE A 212 3.66 23.27 -2.90
CA ILE A 212 3.25 24.60 -3.37
C ILE A 212 4.12 25.03 -4.56
N GLY A 213 5.44 24.84 -4.48
CA GLY A 213 6.36 25.10 -5.57
C GLY A 213 5.99 24.33 -6.85
N ASN A 214 5.66 23.04 -6.71
CA ASN A 214 5.21 22.21 -7.85
C ASN A 214 3.92 22.76 -8.49
N VAL A 215 2.97 23.24 -7.69
CA VAL A 215 1.73 23.87 -8.21
C VAL A 215 2.05 25.12 -9.01
N TYR A 216 2.96 25.98 -8.56
CA TYR A 216 3.40 27.15 -9.32
C TYR A 216 4.18 26.75 -10.59
N LEU A 217 5.05 25.76 -10.49
CA LEU A 217 5.82 25.27 -11.63
C LEU A 217 4.92 24.72 -12.74
N ALA A 218 3.87 24.00 -12.39
CA ALA A 218 2.86 23.52 -13.35
C ALA A 218 2.15 24.66 -14.09
N GLN A 219 2.06 25.85 -13.47
CA GLN A 219 1.55 27.08 -14.09
C GLN A 219 2.64 27.85 -14.87
N LYS A 220 3.86 27.33 -14.96
CA LYS A 220 5.04 27.99 -15.54
C LYS A 220 5.47 29.24 -14.76
N ASP A 221 5.02 29.41 -13.53
CA ASP A 221 5.42 30.48 -12.64
C ASP A 221 6.67 30.05 -11.85
N THR A 222 7.81 30.12 -12.53
CA THR A 222 9.09 29.69 -11.98
C THR A 222 9.58 30.58 -10.84
N VAL A 223 9.14 31.84 -10.78
CA VAL A 223 9.54 32.77 -9.72
C VAL A 223 8.92 32.33 -8.39
N ASN A 224 7.60 32.23 -8.34
CA ASN A 224 6.92 31.76 -7.13
C ASN A 224 7.25 30.30 -6.79
N ALA A 225 7.54 29.46 -7.79
CA ALA A 225 8.02 28.10 -7.55
C ALA A 225 9.32 28.09 -6.79
N LEU A 226 10.33 28.86 -7.26
CA LEU A 226 11.63 28.97 -6.60
C LEU A 226 11.55 29.55 -5.19
N GLU A 227 10.75 30.59 -4.98
CA GLU A 227 10.54 31.16 -3.63
C GLU A 227 10.03 30.11 -2.64
N ASN A 228 9.06 29.30 -3.06
CA ASN A 228 8.53 28.23 -2.20
C ASN A 228 9.52 27.07 -2.01
N TYR A 229 10.30 26.72 -3.03
CA TYR A 229 11.36 25.71 -2.86
C TYR A 229 12.45 26.20 -1.91
N GLU A 230 12.92 27.45 -2.01
CA GLU A 230 13.88 28.05 -1.10
C GLU A 230 13.33 28.08 0.34
N GLN A 231 12.04 28.40 0.52
CA GLN A 231 11.39 28.33 1.82
C GLN A 231 11.35 26.90 2.36
N GLY A 232 10.99 25.92 1.54
CA GLY A 232 10.96 24.50 1.93
C GLY A 232 12.33 23.98 2.33
N ILE A 233 13.39 24.38 1.64
CA ILE A 233 14.77 24.04 1.97
C ILE A 233 15.16 24.66 3.32
N ALA A 234 14.81 25.93 3.55
CA ALA A 234 15.14 26.65 4.79
C ALA A 234 14.40 26.09 6.02
N GLU A 235 13.14 25.70 5.86
CA GLU A 235 12.30 25.14 6.94
C GLU A 235 12.49 23.63 7.15
N SER A 236 13.30 22.97 6.32
CA SER A 236 13.52 21.52 6.43
C SER A 236 14.31 21.19 7.68
N THR A 237 13.71 20.40 8.57
CA THR A 237 14.33 19.92 9.81
C THR A 237 15.12 18.62 9.61
N GLN A 238 14.89 17.92 8.47
CA GLN A 238 15.47 16.61 8.18
C GLN A 238 16.25 16.63 6.86
N GLN A 239 17.38 15.94 6.85
CA GLN A 239 18.14 15.67 5.62
C GLN A 239 17.53 14.43 4.93
N GLY A 240 16.31 14.58 4.40
CA GLY A 240 15.53 13.49 3.84
C GLY A 240 15.28 13.62 2.34
N SER A 241 14.69 12.57 1.75
CA SER A 241 14.39 12.52 0.31
C SER A 241 13.49 13.65 -0.18
N ALA A 242 12.64 14.23 0.69
CA ALA A 242 11.79 15.37 0.36
C ALA A 242 12.65 16.61 0.07
N LYS A 243 13.57 16.95 0.95
CA LYS A 243 14.52 18.05 0.75
C LYS A 243 15.37 17.85 -0.51
N ALA A 244 15.88 16.62 -0.71
CA ALA A 244 16.69 16.30 -1.88
C ALA A 244 15.89 16.53 -3.20
N LYS A 245 14.63 16.13 -3.25
CA LYS A 245 13.77 16.38 -4.42
C LYS A 245 13.58 17.87 -4.72
N ILE A 246 13.34 18.68 -3.68
CA ILE A 246 13.17 20.13 -3.84
C ILE A 246 14.47 20.74 -4.36
N LEU A 247 15.62 20.34 -3.79
CA LEU A 247 16.94 20.81 -4.23
C LEU A 247 17.21 20.47 -5.70
N ILE A 248 16.90 19.25 -6.13
CA ILE A 248 17.06 18.85 -7.52
C ILE A 248 16.17 19.72 -8.43
N THR A 249 14.89 19.84 -8.11
CA THR A 249 13.95 20.63 -8.93
C THR A 249 14.33 22.10 -9.00
N ALA A 250 14.75 22.70 -7.88
CA ALA A 250 15.25 24.07 -7.88
C ALA A 250 16.55 24.22 -8.69
N GLY A 251 17.45 23.23 -8.55
CA GLY A 251 18.66 23.15 -9.33
C GLY A 251 18.42 23.09 -10.83
N ASP A 252 17.45 22.28 -11.26
CA ASP A 252 17.05 22.16 -12.66
C ASP A 252 16.54 23.48 -13.22
N ILE A 253 15.70 24.20 -12.48
CA ILE A 253 15.18 25.51 -12.88
C ILE A 253 16.34 26.53 -13.00
N TYR A 254 17.24 26.58 -12.03
CA TYR A 254 18.40 27.46 -12.10
C TYR A 254 19.33 27.10 -13.28
N TYR A 255 19.50 25.81 -13.55
CA TYR A 255 20.30 25.35 -14.68
C TYR A 255 19.70 25.78 -16.02
N GLU A 256 18.39 25.64 -16.20
CA GLU A 256 17.67 26.10 -17.40
C GLU A 256 17.78 27.63 -17.57
N GLN A 257 17.77 28.37 -16.47
CA GLN A 257 17.99 29.82 -16.45
C GLN A 257 19.48 30.21 -16.67
N ARG A 258 20.37 29.25 -16.87
CA ARG A 258 21.83 29.43 -16.95
C ARG A 258 22.47 30.06 -15.70
N ASN A 259 21.79 29.98 -14.57
CA ASN A 259 22.30 30.42 -13.28
C ASN A 259 23.06 29.28 -12.59
N TYR A 260 24.22 28.94 -13.12
CA TYR A 260 25.02 27.81 -12.63
C TYR A 260 25.57 28.05 -11.22
N ILE A 261 25.68 29.30 -10.80
CA ILE A 261 26.13 29.67 -9.45
C ILE A 261 25.11 29.16 -8.40
N LYS A 262 23.82 29.28 -8.66
CA LYS A 262 22.76 28.80 -7.79
C LYS A 262 22.47 27.29 -8.02
N ALA A 263 22.57 26.80 -9.23
CA ALA A 263 22.31 25.38 -9.54
C ALA A 263 23.30 24.42 -8.87
N SER A 264 24.60 24.76 -8.90
CA SER A 264 25.67 23.88 -8.39
C SER A 264 25.51 23.51 -6.89
N PRO A 265 25.24 24.48 -5.96
CA PRO A 265 24.99 24.16 -4.56
C PRO A 265 23.78 23.22 -4.36
N CYS A 266 22.69 23.45 -5.10
CA CYS A 266 21.48 22.62 -5.00
C CYS A 266 21.78 21.15 -5.31
N TYR A 267 22.48 20.88 -6.42
CA TYR A 267 22.87 19.51 -6.78
C TYR A 267 23.87 18.90 -5.80
N LYS A 268 24.81 19.68 -5.31
CA LYS A 268 25.78 19.22 -4.31
C LYS A 268 25.09 18.77 -3.03
N GLU A 269 24.21 19.61 -2.51
CA GLU A 269 23.48 19.29 -1.26
C GLU A 269 22.55 18.09 -1.48
N ALA A 270 21.81 18.03 -2.60
CA ALA A 270 20.98 16.89 -2.92
C ALA A 270 21.76 15.57 -2.98
N ALA A 271 22.96 15.57 -3.59
CA ALA A 271 23.82 14.39 -3.67
C ALA A 271 24.43 13.95 -2.33
N GLN A 272 24.47 14.84 -1.33
CA GLN A 272 24.91 14.49 0.02
C GLN A 272 23.79 13.87 0.86
N ILE A 273 22.53 14.12 0.48
CA ILE A 273 21.34 13.60 1.18
C ILE A 273 20.95 12.21 0.67
N LEU A 274 21.16 11.93 -0.61
CA LEU A 274 20.80 10.66 -1.28
C LEU A 274 21.91 9.63 -1.17
#